data_6d50ab690028d937e59738b1bdfc1202
#
_entry.id   6d50ab690028d937e59738b1bdfc1202
#
_cell.length_a   1.000
_cell.length_b   1.000
_cell.length_c   1.000
_cell.angle_alpha   90.00
_cell.angle_beta   90.00
_cell.angle_gamma   90.00
#
_symmetry.space_group_name_H-M   'P 1'
#
loop_
_entity.id
_entity.type
_entity.pdbx_description
1 polymer ?
#
loop_
_entity_poly.entity_id
_entity_poly.type
_entity_poly.pdbx_seq_one_letter_code
_entity_poly.pdbx_strand_id
1 'polypeptide(L)'
;MKRGTLLVISGSSGVGKSTVIAQVMKERPDLYFSVSFTTRPPREGEVHGVNYFFVTREDFEDRIRRGEFLEYAEYVGNYYGTSMEVIREKLEKGVDVLLDIEVQGAAKVREKLPDAVTLFLIPPSFEELSRRLRARGTDSEEKIARRLETARREAKEIVHYDYVVVNDTVPHAAREVLAILTAAVCRTERRIQWIQDEGE
;
A
#
# COMPACT_ATOMS: atom_id res chain seq x y z
N MET A 1 -10.87 2.75 -23.33
CA MET A 1 -9.55 3.18 -22.76
C MET A 1 -9.12 2.18 -21.70
N LYS A 2 -7.85 1.79 -21.67
CA LYS A 2 -7.31 0.81 -20.69
C LYS A 2 -7.37 1.41 -19.28
N ARG A 3 -8.10 0.75 -18.36
CA ARG A 3 -8.15 1.15 -16.94
C ARG A 3 -6.82 0.83 -16.25
N GLY A 4 -6.33 1.73 -15.37
CA GLY A 4 -5.15 1.50 -14.57
C GLY A 4 -5.33 0.38 -13.54
N THR A 5 -4.23 -0.09 -12.97
CA THR A 5 -4.18 -1.14 -11.94
C THR A 5 -4.00 -0.50 -10.56
N LEU A 6 -4.79 -0.92 -9.57
CA LEU A 6 -4.51 -0.63 -8.17
C LEU A 6 -3.66 -1.76 -7.58
N LEU A 7 -2.43 -1.45 -7.20
CA LEU A 7 -1.55 -2.34 -6.45
C LEU A 7 -1.51 -1.92 -4.99
N VAL A 8 -1.94 -2.78 -4.12
CA VAL A 8 -1.92 -2.59 -2.66
C VAL A 8 -0.75 -3.36 -2.08
N ILE A 9 0.15 -2.66 -1.41
CA ILE A 9 1.28 -3.26 -0.71
C ILE A 9 1.06 -3.13 0.79
N SER A 10 1.01 -4.28 1.46
CA SER A 10 1.04 -4.38 2.92
C SER A 10 2.29 -5.14 3.37
N GLY A 11 2.51 -5.19 4.66
CA GLY A 11 3.63 -5.92 5.24
C GLY A 11 3.95 -5.41 6.63
N SER A 12 4.58 -6.25 7.42
CA SER A 12 4.85 -5.98 8.82
C SER A 12 5.78 -4.78 9.04
N SER A 13 5.57 -4.09 10.14
CA SER A 13 6.46 -2.99 10.55
C SER A 13 7.92 -3.44 10.62
N GLY A 14 8.80 -2.73 9.92
CA GLY A 14 10.24 -3.07 9.87
C GLY A 14 10.66 -3.98 8.72
N VAL A 15 9.72 -4.48 7.90
CA VAL A 15 10.03 -5.33 6.74
C VAL A 15 10.81 -4.60 5.63
N GLY A 16 10.82 -3.25 5.63
CA GLY A 16 11.47 -2.43 4.60
C GLY A 16 10.55 -1.98 3.46
N LYS A 17 9.24 -1.95 3.70
CA LYS A 17 8.21 -1.58 2.73
C LYS A 17 8.50 -0.25 2.02
N SER A 18 8.76 0.82 2.77
CA SER A 18 9.06 2.16 2.21
C SER A 18 10.29 2.17 1.31
N THR A 19 11.30 1.37 1.62
CA THR A 19 12.54 1.29 0.81
C THR A 19 12.29 0.56 -0.51
N VAL A 20 11.52 -0.53 -0.47
CA VAL A 20 11.12 -1.27 -1.69
C VAL A 20 10.22 -0.39 -2.56
N ILE A 21 9.24 0.30 -1.97
CA ILE A 21 8.36 1.23 -2.69
C ILE A 21 9.16 2.36 -3.35
N ALA A 22 10.12 2.96 -2.64
CA ALA A 22 10.97 4.00 -3.21
C ALA A 22 11.76 3.49 -4.43
N GLN A 23 12.25 2.24 -4.40
CA GLN A 23 12.93 1.63 -5.54
C GLN A 23 11.96 1.37 -6.70
N VAL A 24 10.76 0.85 -6.44
CA VAL A 24 9.69 0.67 -7.44
C VAL A 24 9.35 1.99 -8.12
N MET A 25 9.11 3.05 -7.33
CA MET A 25 8.79 4.38 -7.85
C MET A 25 9.92 5.00 -8.70
N LYS A 26 11.18 4.68 -8.37
CA LYS A 26 12.34 5.10 -9.18
C LYS A 26 12.37 4.41 -10.55
N GLU A 27 11.99 3.13 -10.61
CA GLU A 27 11.99 2.34 -11.85
C GLU A 27 10.71 2.56 -12.69
N ARG A 28 9.61 2.98 -12.06
CA ARG A 28 8.31 3.28 -12.69
C ARG A 28 7.83 4.68 -12.26
N PRO A 29 8.43 5.76 -12.81
CA PRO A 29 8.08 7.14 -12.46
C PRO A 29 6.68 7.57 -12.93
N ASP A 30 6.05 6.79 -13.81
CA ASP A 30 4.67 6.94 -14.27
C ASP A 30 3.62 6.35 -13.30
N LEU A 31 4.06 5.57 -12.33
CA LEU A 31 3.20 5.00 -11.29
C LEU A 31 2.78 6.10 -10.29
N TYR A 32 1.49 6.19 -10.00
CA TYR A 32 1.01 7.13 -9.01
C TYR A 32 1.08 6.51 -7.61
N PHE A 33 1.91 7.11 -6.73
CA PHE A 33 1.89 6.76 -5.31
C PHE A 33 0.75 7.50 -4.61
N SER A 34 -0.18 6.76 -4.01
CA SER A 34 -1.33 7.36 -3.33
C SER A 34 -0.92 8.04 -2.03
N VAL A 35 -1.10 9.36 -2.00
CA VAL A 35 -0.88 10.17 -0.81
C VAL A 35 -2.11 10.09 0.10
N SER A 36 -1.92 9.62 1.33
CA SER A 36 -3.00 9.47 2.32
C SER A 36 -3.32 10.79 3.03
N PHE A 37 -4.56 10.93 3.48
CA PHE A 37 -4.97 11.94 4.43
C PHE A 37 -4.58 11.54 5.85
N THR A 38 -4.23 12.51 6.69
CA THR A 38 -3.98 12.27 8.12
C THR A 38 -4.35 13.46 8.97
N THR A 39 -4.79 13.19 10.21
CA THR A 39 -5.02 14.20 11.24
C THR A 39 -3.78 14.48 12.09
N ARG A 40 -2.70 13.72 11.86
CA ARG A 40 -1.42 13.96 12.53
C ARG A 40 -0.81 15.26 12.01
N PRO A 41 -0.28 16.13 12.89
CA PRO A 41 0.49 17.28 12.46
C PRO A 41 1.70 16.89 11.60
N PRO A 42 2.09 17.72 10.60
CA PRO A 42 3.30 17.48 9.84
C PRO A 42 4.54 17.46 10.73
N ARG A 43 5.49 16.59 10.41
CA ARG A 43 6.81 16.59 11.02
C ARG A 43 7.73 17.54 10.25
N GLU A 44 8.88 17.84 10.85
CA GLU A 44 9.90 18.62 10.16
C GLU A 44 10.28 17.98 8.81
N GLY A 45 10.25 18.78 7.74
CA GLY A 45 10.52 18.33 6.37
C GLY A 45 9.34 17.67 5.63
N GLU A 46 8.20 17.40 6.28
CA GLU A 46 7.01 16.89 5.60
C GLU A 46 6.21 18.01 4.90
N VAL A 47 5.77 17.75 3.68
CA VAL A 47 5.06 18.71 2.83
C VAL A 47 3.63 18.21 2.57
N HIS A 48 2.64 19.10 2.77
CA HIS A 48 1.23 18.83 2.48
C HIS A 48 1.04 18.50 0.98
N GLY A 49 0.30 17.43 0.71
CA GLY A 49 0.04 16.94 -0.65
C GLY A 49 1.18 16.12 -1.26
N VAL A 50 2.31 15.99 -0.56
CA VAL A 50 3.46 15.17 -0.98
C VAL A 50 3.62 13.96 -0.06
N ASN A 51 3.78 14.19 1.24
CA ASN A 51 3.92 13.11 2.22
C ASN A 51 2.55 12.64 2.71
N TYR A 52 1.68 13.60 3.05
CA TYR A 52 0.29 13.42 3.45
C TYR A 52 -0.53 14.64 3.07
N PHE A 53 -1.85 14.46 2.94
CA PHE A 53 -2.81 15.55 3.06
C PHE A 53 -3.10 15.74 4.55
N PHE A 54 -2.45 16.72 5.18
CA PHE A 54 -2.66 17.04 6.58
C PHE A 54 -3.96 17.84 6.74
N VAL A 55 -4.91 17.29 7.49
CA VAL A 55 -6.25 17.86 7.70
C VAL A 55 -6.57 17.88 9.18
N THR A 56 -7.60 18.67 9.58
CA THR A 56 -8.11 18.64 10.95
C THR A 56 -8.88 17.35 11.23
N ARG A 57 -9.06 17.01 12.51
CA ARG A 57 -9.87 15.84 12.89
C ARG A 57 -11.32 16.01 12.41
N GLU A 58 -11.88 17.19 12.54
CA GLU A 58 -13.23 17.54 12.09
C GLU A 58 -13.40 17.33 10.59
N ASP A 59 -12.49 17.85 9.79
CA ASP A 59 -12.43 17.66 8.34
C ASP A 59 -12.38 16.16 7.95
N PHE A 60 -11.56 15.39 8.67
CA PHE A 60 -11.42 13.96 8.41
C PHE A 60 -12.73 13.21 8.74
N GLU A 61 -13.35 13.52 9.88
CA GLU A 61 -14.63 12.90 10.30
C GLU A 61 -15.77 13.29 9.36
N ASP A 62 -15.78 14.52 8.81
CA ASP A 62 -16.72 14.93 7.77
C ASP A 62 -16.57 14.09 6.50
N ARG A 63 -15.35 13.82 6.07
CA ARG A 63 -15.05 12.97 4.93
C ARG A 63 -15.49 11.52 5.17
N ILE A 64 -15.34 11.00 6.40
CA ILE A 64 -15.89 9.69 6.80
C ILE A 64 -17.41 9.68 6.60
N ARG A 65 -18.13 10.69 7.12
CA ARG A 65 -19.59 10.80 7.02
C ARG A 65 -20.08 10.83 5.57
N ARG A 66 -19.31 11.46 4.68
CA ARG A 66 -19.60 11.52 3.23
C ARG A 66 -19.14 10.30 2.44
N GLY A 67 -18.48 9.32 3.10
CA GLY A 67 -18.02 8.10 2.45
C GLY A 67 -16.88 8.32 1.43
N GLU A 68 -16.08 9.37 1.59
CA GLU A 68 -15.04 9.77 0.65
C GLU A 68 -13.79 8.86 0.70
N PHE A 69 -13.65 8.04 1.76
CA PHE A 69 -12.48 7.18 1.91
C PHE A 69 -12.70 5.77 1.33
N LEU A 70 -11.73 5.31 0.56
CA LEU A 70 -11.59 3.91 0.17
C LEU A 70 -11.40 3.03 1.41
N GLU A 71 -10.46 3.44 2.26
CA GLU A 71 -10.19 2.87 3.57
C GLU A 71 -9.75 3.98 4.55
N TYR A 72 -9.91 3.76 5.83
CA TYR A 72 -9.33 4.58 6.88
C TYR A 72 -9.15 3.76 8.16
N ALA A 73 -8.18 4.19 8.98
CA ALA A 73 -7.91 3.63 10.30
C ALA A 73 -7.45 4.72 11.28
N GLU A 74 -7.66 4.48 12.57
CA GLU A 74 -7.06 5.27 13.63
C GLU A 74 -5.80 4.55 14.13
N TYR A 75 -4.69 5.28 14.19
CA TYR A 75 -3.42 4.79 14.70
C TYR A 75 -2.78 5.83 15.61
N VAL A 76 -2.50 5.44 16.87
CA VAL A 76 -1.90 6.33 17.90
C VAL A 76 -2.64 7.68 18.00
N GLY A 77 -3.98 7.64 18.06
CA GLY A 77 -4.84 8.82 18.23
C GLY A 77 -4.99 9.69 16.99
N ASN A 78 -4.46 9.31 15.83
CA ASN A 78 -4.61 10.02 14.58
C ASN A 78 -5.28 9.14 13.53
N TYR A 79 -6.10 9.77 12.69
CA TYR A 79 -6.67 9.11 11.53
C TYR A 79 -5.69 9.13 10.35
N TYR A 80 -5.78 8.07 9.55
CA TYR A 80 -5.13 7.91 8.25
C TYR A 80 -6.14 7.34 7.28
N GLY A 81 -6.19 7.83 6.03
CA GLY A 81 -7.16 7.33 5.06
C GLY A 81 -6.81 7.68 3.64
N THR A 82 -7.31 6.86 2.73
CA THR A 82 -7.09 6.95 1.28
C THR A 82 -8.35 7.44 0.58
N SER A 83 -8.24 8.50 -0.23
CA SER A 83 -9.38 9.03 -0.99
C SER A 83 -9.83 8.05 -2.07
N MET A 84 -11.12 7.70 -2.05
CA MET A 84 -11.76 6.89 -3.09
C MET A 84 -11.79 7.63 -4.44
N GLU A 85 -12.09 8.92 -4.43
CA GLU A 85 -12.22 9.75 -5.62
C GLU A 85 -10.90 9.82 -6.38
N VAL A 86 -9.79 10.15 -5.68
CA VAL A 86 -8.46 10.23 -6.30
C VAL A 86 -8.05 8.89 -6.92
N ILE A 87 -8.30 7.78 -6.21
CA ILE A 87 -7.98 6.44 -6.74
C ILE A 87 -8.77 6.17 -8.02
N ARG A 88 -10.09 6.41 -8.01
CA ARG A 88 -10.95 6.19 -9.19
C ARG A 88 -10.51 7.03 -10.37
N GLU A 89 -10.29 8.33 -10.16
CA GLU A 89 -9.84 9.26 -11.22
C GLU A 89 -8.56 8.76 -11.90
N LYS A 90 -7.56 8.33 -11.11
CA LYS A 90 -6.30 7.82 -11.67
C LYS A 90 -6.50 6.53 -12.47
N LEU A 91 -7.25 5.59 -11.91
CA LEU A 91 -7.53 4.32 -12.58
C LEU A 91 -8.30 4.52 -13.89
N GLU A 92 -9.29 5.42 -13.92
CA GLU A 92 -10.07 5.74 -15.11
C GLU A 92 -9.22 6.40 -16.21
N LYS A 93 -8.21 7.19 -15.82
CA LYS A 93 -7.22 7.77 -16.72
C LYS A 93 -6.15 6.76 -17.20
N GLY A 94 -6.26 5.50 -16.82
CA GLY A 94 -5.30 4.46 -17.20
C GLY A 94 -3.98 4.50 -16.43
N VAL A 95 -3.92 5.27 -15.34
CA VAL A 95 -2.73 5.38 -14.48
C VAL A 95 -2.73 4.26 -13.46
N ASP A 96 -1.64 3.50 -13.38
CA ASP A 96 -1.44 2.52 -12.33
C ASP A 96 -1.19 3.22 -10.99
N VAL A 97 -1.79 2.69 -9.92
CA VAL A 97 -1.74 3.28 -8.58
C VAL A 97 -1.09 2.30 -7.61
N LEU A 98 -0.14 2.78 -6.82
CA LEU A 98 0.44 2.06 -5.69
C LEU A 98 -0.09 2.63 -4.38
N LEU A 99 -0.60 1.76 -3.52
CA LEU A 99 -1.14 2.08 -2.21
C LEU A 99 -0.36 1.34 -1.12
N ASP A 100 0.24 2.10 -0.19
CA ASP A 100 0.95 1.58 0.99
C ASP A 100 0.03 1.67 2.21
N ILE A 101 -0.53 0.55 2.64
CA ILE A 101 -1.48 0.50 3.75
C ILE A 101 -1.27 -0.72 4.65
N GLU A 102 -1.81 -0.61 5.86
CA GLU A 102 -1.83 -1.68 6.84
C GLU A 102 -2.83 -2.79 6.46
N VAL A 103 -2.67 -3.96 7.08
CA VAL A 103 -3.48 -5.17 6.82
C VAL A 103 -4.99 -4.90 6.90
N GLN A 104 -5.44 -4.13 7.91
CA GLN A 104 -6.86 -3.80 8.07
C GLN A 104 -7.39 -2.93 6.93
N GLY A 105 -6.58 -1.99 6.43
CA GLY A 105 -6.92 -1.17 5.27
C GLY A 105 -7.02 -2.02 4.00
N ALA A 106 -6.10 -2.96 3.79
CA ALA A 106 -6.11 -3.85 2.64
C ALA A 106 -7.38 -4.72 2.58
N ALA A 107 -7.88 -5.20 3.73
CA ALA A 107 -9.16 -5.92 3.78
C ALA A 107 -10.33 -5.07 3.25
N LYS A 108 -10.42 -3.80 3.69
CA LYS A 108 -11.46 -2.88 3.21
C LYS A 108 -11.34 -2.55 1.71
N VAL A 109 -10.09 -2.47 1.22
CA VAL A 109 -9.86 -2.26 -0.23
C VAL A 109 -10.35 -3.44 -1.04
N ARG A 110 -10.06 -4.68 -0.63
CA ARG A 110 -10.56 -5.89 -1.32
C ARG A 110 -12.09 -5.94 -1.39
N GLU A 111 -12.79 -5.53 -0.33
CA GLU A 111 -14.25 -5.48 -0.32
C GLU A 111 -14.80 -4.44 -1.32
N LYS A 112 -14.20 -3.25 -1.38
CA LYS A 112 -14.70 -2.15 -2.21
C LYS A 112 -14.20 -2.17 -3.65
N LEU A 113 -13.01 -2.72 -3.88
CA LEU A 113 -12.34 -2.80 -5.18
C LEU A 113 -11.75 -4.21 -5.36
N PRO A 114 -12.58 -5.22 -5.67
CA PRO A 114 -12.15 -6.62 -5.78
C PRO A 114 -11.12 -6.87 -6.90
N ASP A 115 -11.03 -5.96 -7.88
CA ASP A 115 -10.02 -6.00 -8.95
C ASP A 115 -8.65 -5.49 -8.51
N ALA A 116 -8.51 -4.96 -7.29
CA ALA A 116 -7.22 -4.54 -6.75
C ALA A 116 -6.29 -5.76 -6.63
N VAL A 117 -5.03 -5.55 -6.97
CA VAL A 117 -3.97 -6.54 -6.78
C VAL A 117 -3.35 -6.32 -5.41
N THR A 118 -3.36 -7.33 -4.58
CA THR A 118 -2.87 -7.24 -3.21
C THR A 118 -1.57 -8.02 -3.03
N LEU A 119 -0.58 -7.39 -2.41
CA LEU A 119 0.74 -7.95 -2.18
C LEU A 119 1.14 -7.78 -0.72
N PHE A 120 1.61 -8.86 -0.11
CA PHE A 120 2.17 -8.83 1.23
C PHE A 120 3.69 -8.96 1.20
N LEU A 121 4.40 -7.98 1.76
CA LEU A 121 5.85 -7.98 1.85
C LEU A 121 6.30 -8.63 3.16
N ILE A 122 7.15 -9.65 3.07
CA ILE A 122 7.72 -10.36 4.23
C ILE A 122 9.24 -10.24 4.30
N PRO A 123 9.85 -10.34 5.49
CA PRO A 123 11.29 -10.53 5.62
C PRO A 123 11.68 -11.96 5.25
N PRO A 124 12.95 -12.26 4.99
CA PRO A 124 13.43 -13.64 4.79
C PRO A 124 13.17 -14.56 5.98
N SER A 125 13.21 -14.00 7.20
CA SER A 125 12.86 -14.71 8.43
C SER A 125 12.46 -13.73 9.55
N PHE A 126 11.86 -14.23 10.63
CA PHE A 126 11.58 -13.42 11.82
C PHE A 126 12.86 -13.00 12.56
N GLU A 127 13.92 -13.79 12.48
CA GLU A 127 15.25 -13.44 13.01
C GLU A 127 15.80 -12.21 12.27
N GLU A 128 15.69 -12.20 10.94
CA GLU A 128 16.12 -11.07 10.11
C GLU A 128 15.27 -9.83 10.40
N LEU A 129 13.97 -9.97 10.59
CA LEU A 129 13.11 -8.85 11.00
C LEU A 129 13.56 -8.29 12.36
N SER A 130 13.83 -9.16 13.32
CA SER A 130 14.32 -8.79 14.64
C SER A 130 15.65 -8.04 14.55
N ARG A 131 16.58 -8.53 13.73
CA ARG A 131 17.87 -7.88 13.47
C ARG A 131 17.69 -6.48 12.87
N ARG A 132 16.80 -6.34 11.88
CA ARG A 132 16.49 -5.05 11.23
C ARG A 132 15.89 -4.04 12.20
N LEU A 133 14.99 -4.48 13.07
CA LEU A 133 14.37 -3.62 14.08
C LEU A 133 15.42 -3.12 15.10
N ARG A 134 16.32 -4.00 15.59
CA ARG A 134 17.42 -3.60 16.49
C ARG A 134 18.42 -2.68 15.83
N ALA A 135 18.80 -2.95 14.57
CA ALA A 135 19.79 -2.15 13.84
C ALA A 135 19.39 -0.69 13.65
N ARG A 136 18.08 -0.35 13.75
CA ARG A 136 17.61 1.04 13.71
C ARG A 136 18.00 1.85 14.94
N GLY A 137 18.25 1.20 16.09
CA GLY A 137 18.71 1.86 17.32
C GLY A 137 17.71 2.82 17.98
N THR A 138 16.48 2.92 17.46
CA THR A 138 15.47 3.90 17.89
C THR A 138 14.44 3.34 18.86
N ASP A 139 14.37 2.02 19.01
CA ASP A 139 13.36 1.33 19.80
C ASP A 139 13.97 0.55 20.97
N SER A 140 13.28 0.53 22.12
CA SER A 140 13.62 -0.34 23.23
C SER A 140 13.33 -1.80 22.90
N GLU A 141 14.00 -2.75 23.59
CA GLU A 141 13.76 -4.19 23.42
C GLU A 141 12.28 -4.57 23.63
N GLU A 142 11.62 -3.91 24.58
CA GLU A 142 10.19 -4.10 24.84
C GLU A 142 9.32 -3.71 23.64
N LYS A 143 9.64 -2.58 23.00
CA LYS A 143 8.96 -2.11 21.80
C LYS A 143 9.24 -3.02 20.61
N ILE A 144 10.47 -3.53 20.48
CA ILE A 144 10.84 -4.51 19.45
C ILE A 144 10.04 -5.81 19.65
N ALA A 145 9.93 -6.32 20.88
CA ALA A 145 9.14 -7.51 21.18
C ALA A 145 7.67 -7.35 20.76
N ARG A 146 7.04 -6.20 21.07
CA ARG A 146 5.66 -5.89 20.65
C ARG A 146 5.52 -5.83 19.12
N ARG A 147 6.50 -5.26 18.42
CA ARG A 147 6.51 -5.23 16.95
C ARG A 147 6.61 -6.61 16.32
N LEU A 148 7.45 -7.48 16.88
CA LEU A 148 7.59 -8.85 16.42
C LEU A 148 6.31 -9.68 16.67
N GLU A 149 5.64 -9.46 17.79
CA GLU A 149 4.34 -10.08 18.05
C GLU A 149 3.28 -9.60 17.06
N THR A 150 3.22 -8.30 16.80
CA THR A 150 2.33 -7.73 15.77
C THR A 150 2.63 -8.33 14.40
N ALA A 151 3.91 -8.43 14.02
CA ALA A 151 4.31 -9.03 12.74
C ALA A 151 3.86 -10.51 12.61
N ARG A 152 3.91 -11.29 13.71
CA ARG A 152 3.38 -12.67 13.69
C ARG A 152 1.85 -12.73 13.51
N ARG A 153 1.11 -11.76 14.06
CA ARG A 153 -0.34 -11.68 13.84
C ARG A 153 -0.66 -11.29 12.40
N GLU A 154 0.02 -10.27 11.89
CA GLU A 154 -0.15 -9.80 10.51
C GLU A 154 0.22 -10.88 9.48
N ALA A 155 1.24 -11.70 9.77
CA ALA A 155 1.63 -12.81 8.91
C ALA A 155 0.51 -13.87 8.72
N LYS A 156 -0.45 -13.97 9.63
CA LYS A 156 -1.61 -14.87 9.47
C LYS A 156 -2.57 -14.39 8.38
N GLU A 157 -2.57 -13.10 8.08
CA GLU A 157 -3.42 -12.50 7.06
C GLU A 157 -2.89 -12.68 5.63
N ILE A 158 -1.68 -13.23 5.47
CA ILE A 158 -1.04 -13.48 4.16
C ILE A 158 -1.94 -14.30 3.24
N VAL A 159 -2.70 -15.24 3.78
CA VAL A 159 -3.62 -16.11 3.02
C VAL A 159 -4.71 -15.36 2.27
N HIS A 160 -4.93 -14.10 2.61
CA HIS A 160 -5.90 -13.23 1.96
C HIS A 160 -5.32 -12.33 0.87
N TYR A 161 -4.03 -12.43 0.59
CA TYR A 161 -3.35 -11.64 -0.43
C TYR A 161 -3.13 -12.46 -1.70
N ASP A 162 -3.12 -11.77 -2.85
CA ASP A 162 -2.88 -12.42 -4.14
C ASP A 162 -1.42 -12.86 -4.29
N TYR A 163 -0.49 -12.09 -3.70
CA TYR A 163 0.96 -12.32 -3.82
C TYR A 163 1.69 -12.10 -2.50
N VAL A 164 2.79 -12.82 -2.34
CA VAL A 164 3.76 -12.61 -1.27
C VAL A 164 5.13 -12.35 -1.90
N VAL A 165 5.80 -11.29 -1.46
CA VAL A 165 7.17 -10.95 -1.90
C VAL A 165 8.09 -10.98 -0.71
N VAL A 166 9.24 -11.66 -0.87
CA VAL A 166 10.29 -11.71 0.17
C VAL A 166 11.26 -10.55 -0.04
N ASN A 167 11.36 -9.66 0.94
CA ASN A 167 12.36 -8.60 0.94
C ASN A 167 13.71 -9.13 1.47
N ASP A 168 14.37 -9.96 0.68
CA ASP A 168 15.75 -10.40 0.90
C ASP A 168 16.73 -9.26 0.56
N THR A 169 16.60 -8.70 -0.63
CA THR A 169 17.27 -7.48 -1.06
C THR A 169 16.26 -6.52 -1.71
N VAL A 170 16.46 -5.22 -1.52
CA VAL A 170 15.55 -4.20 -2.07
C VAL A 170 15.42 -4.29 -3.59
N PRO A 171 16.51 -4.44 -4.39
CA PRO A 171 16.39 -4.56 -5.83
C PRO A 171 15.66 -5.83 -6.28
N HIS A 172 15.80 -6.95 -5.57
CA HIS A 172 15.08 -8.18 -5.89
C HIS A 172 13.59 -8.03 -5.60
N ALA A 173 13.23 -7.61 -4.39
CA ALA A 173 11.84 -7.37 -4.02
C ALA A 173 11.15 -6.35 -4.96
N ALA A 174 11.83 -5.28 -5.35
CA ALA A 174 11.28 -4.30 -6.29
C ALA A 174 11.00 -4.90 -7.66
N ARG A 175 11.90 -5.75 -8.19
CA ARG A 175 11.67 -6.46 -9.46
C ARG A 175 10.46 -7.40 -9.39
N GLU A 176 10.27 -8.13 -8.29
CA GLU A 176 9.10 -8.99 -8.11
C GLU A 176 7.80 -8.17 -8.06
N VAL A 177 7.79 -7.03 -7.34
CA VAL A 177 6.65 -6.10 -7.32
C VAL A 177 6.30 -5.61 -8.72
N LEU A 178 7.30 -5.22 -9.52
CA LEU A 178 7.11 -4.75 -10.89
C LEU A 178 6.63 -5.86 -11.83
N ALA A 179 7.14 -7.08 -11.66
CA ALA A 179 6.67 -8.25 -12.41
C ALA A 179 5.19 -8.56 -12.13
N ILE A 180 4.77 -8.49 -10.85
CA ILE A 180 3.38 -8.66 -10.43
C ILE A 180 2.49 -7.58 -11.07
N LEU A 181 2.89 -6.31 -11.04
CA LEU A 181 2.16 -5.23 -11.67
C LEU A 181 2.02 -5.45 -13.18
N THR A 182 3.10 -5.87 -13.84
CA THR A 182 3.10 -6.20 -15.27
C THR A 182 2.16 -7.35 -15.59
N ALA A 183 2.20 -8.43 -14.81
CA ALA A 183 1.30 -9.57 -14.95
C ALA A 183 -0.17 -9.20 -14.75
N ALA A 184 -0.46 -8.34 -13.77
CA ALA A 184 -1.81 -7.86 -13.50
C ALA A 184 -2.43 -7.11 -14.69
N VAL A 185 -1.64 -6.33 -15.40
CA VAL A 185 -2.07 -5.65 -16.64
C VAL A 185 -2.37 -6.64 -17.77
N CYS A 186 -1.77 -7.83 -17.74
CA CYS A 186 -1.94 -8.87 -18.76
C CYS A 186 -3.09 -9.85 -18.49
N ARG A 187 -3.84 -9.68 -17.41
CA ARG A 187 -5.02 -10.51 -17.11
C ARG A 187 -6.04 -10.44 -18.24
N THR A 188 -6.67 -11.58 -18.54
CA THR A 188 -7.66 -11.70 -19.65
C THR A 188 -8.79 -10.67 -19.49
N GLU A 189 -9.32 -10.50 -18.29
CA GLU A 189 -10.43 -9.57 -17.99
C GLU A 189 -10.09 -8.12 -18.36
N ARG A 190 -8.80 -7.77 -18.38
CA ARG A 190 -8.31 -6.44 -18.74
C ARG A 190 -8.01 -6.28 -20.23
N ARG A 191 -7.93 -7.38 -20.97
CA ARG A 191 -7.57 -7.40 -22.40
C ARG A 191 -8.67 -7.91 -23.31
N ILE A 192 -9.74 -8.48 -22.75
CA ILE A 192 -10.84 -9.06 -23.52
C ILE A 192 -11.59 -8.01 -24.37
N GLN A 193 -11.54 -6.74 -24.01
CA GLN A 193 -12.11 -5.65 -24.80
C GLN A 193 -11.56 -5.59 -26.23
N TRP A 194 -10.31 -6.02 -26.45
CA TRP A 194 -9.73 -6.11 -27.76
C TRP A 194 -10.52 -7.04 -28.70
N ILE A 195 -11.08 -8.13 -28.16
CA ILE A 195 -11.92 -9.05 -28.96
C ILE A 195 -13.30 -8.46 -29.22
N GLN A 196 -13.81 -7.60 -28.31
CA GLN A 196 -15.14 -6.99 -28.45
C GLN A 196 -15.13 -5.83 -29.46
N ASP A 197 -14.03 -5.10 -29.57
CA ASP A 197 -13.86 -3.98 -30.51
C ASP A 197 -13.69 -4.42 -31.97
N GLU A 198 -13.31 -5.70 -32.24
CA GLU A 198 -13.22 -6.26 -33.61
C GLU A 198 -14.54 -6.87 -34.11
N GLY A 199 -15.58 -6.90 -33.29
CA GLY A 199 -16.89 -7.51 -33.60
C GLY A 199 -17.98 -6.54 -34.06
N GLU A 200 -17.69 -5.24 -34.17
CA GLU A 200 -18.55 -4.21 -34.77
C GLU A 200 -17.96 -3.75 -36.14
#